data_da5f6e8b6cca245422467b988a370043
#
_entry.id   da5f6e8b6cca245422467b988a370043
#
_cell.length_a   1.000
_cell.length_b   1.000
_cell.length_c   1.000
_cell.angle_alpha   90.00
_cell.angle_beta   90.00
_cell.angle_gamma   90.00
#
_symmetry.space_group_name_H-M   'P 1'
#
loop_
_entity.id
_entity.type
_entity.pdbx_description
1 polymer ?
#
loop_
_entity_poly.entity_id
_entity_poly.type
_entity_poly.pdbx_seq_one_letter_code
_entity_poly.pdbx_strand_id
1 'polypeptide(L)'
;MDVKNYNRNRKKPVRKKGLRIVAFLLLFIGVVLAVFRYYKFMSKSIYEESVSHLTEVLHQSDQMLRELTNKNLTYLHIWGENLQNISGEDEIRDYIKKAQEDAGFLEFFFLSSDGDYKMATGETGYLGLQENIEEDIRQGNDVIANAAVPGKSQLLVFATPKAHGIYQGFEYDAIAIAYENSDIVDVLDISAFDGNAQSFIIHPDGRVVIDHSSELWGTCIISSVF
;
A
#
# COMPACT_ATOMS: atom_id res chain seq x y z
N MET A 1 -95.13 -28.67 -46.14
CA MET A 1 -94.41 -27.39 -46.06
C MET A 1 -93.33 -27.54 -45.02
N ASP A 2 -92.15 -27.81 -45.51
CA ASP A 2 -90.99 -28.10 -44.68
C ASP A 2 -90.24 -26.81 -44.29
N VAL A 3 -90.07 -26.55 -42.99
CA VAL A 3 -89.26 -25.46 -42.52
C VAL A 3 -87.96 -26.10 -42.05
N LYS A 4 -86.95 -26.05 -42.88
CA LYS A 4 -85.57 -26.46 -42.57
C LYS A 4 -84.95 -25.57 -41.48
N ASN A 5 -84.73 -26.15 -40.32
CA ASN A 5 -83.98 -25.61 -39.20
C ASN A 5 -82.50 -25.43 -39.57
N TYR A 6 -82.02 -24.20 -39.75
CA TYR A 6 -80.65 -23.85 -40.08
C TYR A 6 -79.90 -23.54 -38.79
N ASN A 7 -79.37 -24.56 -38.19
CA ASN A 7 -78.59 -24.44 -36.95
C ASN A 7 -77.12 -24.06 -37.27
N ARG A 8 -76.85 -22.74 -37.36
CA ARG A 8 -75.52 -22.20 -37.63
C ARG A 8 -74.69 -22.23 -36.35
N ASN A 9 -73.84 -23.28 -36.17
CA ASN A 9 -72.84 -23.38 -35.13
C ASN A 9 -71.83 -22.25 -35.21
N ARG A 10 -72.02 -21.16 -34.45
CA ARG A 10 -71.04 -20.10 -34.20
C ARG A 10 -69.98 -20.67 -33.24
N LYS A 11 -68.87 -21.19 -33.78
CA LYS A 11 -67.67 -21.45 -33.00
C LYS A 11 -67.16 -20.16 -32.42
N LYS A 12 -67.24 -20.03 -31.11
CA LYS A 12 -66.83 -18.85 -30.37
C LYS A 12 -65.33 -18.58 -30.53
N PRO A 13 -64.86 -17.30 -30.73
CA PRO A 13 -63.47 -16.93 -30.97
C PRO A 13 -62.61 -16.86 -29.70
N VAL A 14 -62.95 -17.65 -28.66
CA VAL A 14 -62.30 -17.64 -27.33
C VAL A 14 -60.86 -18.20 -27.40
N ARG A 15 -60.57 -19.10 -28.32
CA ARG A 15 -59.23 -19.75 -28.45
C ARG A 15 -58.14 -18.78 -28.91
N LYS A 16 -58.43 -17.75 -29.68
CA LYS A 16 -57.42 -16.80 -30.20
C LYS A 16 -56.94 -15.79 -29.14
N LYS A 17 -57.78 -15.41 -28.16
CA LYS A 17 -57.40 -14.51 -27.06
C LYS A 17 -56.49 -15.20 -26.06
N GLY A 18 -56.75 -16.45 -25.68
CA GLY A 18 -55.90 -17.24 -24.77
C GLY A 18 -54.51 -17.47 -25.35
N LEU A 19 -54.38 -17.79 -26.63
CA LEU A 19 -53.07 -17.98 -27.28
C LEU A 19 -52.22 -16.71 -27.31
N ARG A 20 -52.83 -15.56 -27.47
CA ARG A 20 -52.12 -14.25 -27.42
C ARG A 20 -51.61 -13.96 -26.02
N ILE A 21 -52.36 -14.24 -24.96
CA ILE A 21 -51.98 -14.04 -23.57
C ILE A 21 -50.76 -14.96 -23.22
N VAL A 22 -50.83 -16.21 -23.63
CA VAL A 22 -49.70 -17.17 -23.42
C VAL A 22 -48.46 -16.72 -24.17
N ALA A 23 -48.57 -16.24 -25.43
CA ALA A 23 -47.46 -15.71 -26.19
C ALA A 23 -46.80 -14.49 -25.51
N PHE A 24 -47.64 -13.54 -25.02
CA PHE A 24 -47.15 -12.39 -24.25
C PHE A 24 -46.42 -12.80 -22.96
N LEU A 25 -46.95 -13.78 -22.25
CA LEU A 25 -46.37 -14.27 -21.00
C LEU A 25 -45.01 -14.95 -21.24
N LEU A 26 -44.89 -15.76 -22.30
CA LEU A 26 -43.62 -16.36 -22.72
C LEU A 26 -42.59 -15.30 -23.14
N LEU A 27 -43.03 -14.28 -23.89
CA LEU A 27 -42.14 -13.18 -24.27
C LEU A 27 -41.68 -12.41 -23.03
N PHE A 28 -42.57 -12.10 -22.11
CA PHE A 28 -42.23 -11.44 -20.85
C PHE A 28 -41.20 -12.25 -20.02
N ILE A 29 -41.43 -13.57 -19.86
CA ILE A 29 -40.49 -14.46 -19.19
C ILE A 29 -39.12 -14.46 -19.89
N GLY A 30 -39.14 -14.50 -21.25
CA GLY A 30 -37.89 -14.45 -22.04
C GLY A 30 -37.11 -13.15 -21.81
N VAL A 31 -37.80 -12.00 -21.74
CA VAL A 31 -37.16 -10.71 -21.45
C VAL A 31 -36.58 -10.68 -20.02
N VAL A 32 -37.33 -11.14 -19.03
CA VAL A 32 -36.87 -11.19 -17.64
C VAL A 32 -35.62 -12.09 -17.51
N LEU A 33 -35.62 -13.25 -18.14
CA LEU A 33 -34.44 -14.15 -18.15
C LEU A 33 -33.24 -13.53 -18.87
N ALA A 34 -33.46 -12.83 -19.97
CA ALA A 34 -32.41 -12.12 -20.70
C ALA A 34 -31.79 -11.01 -19.84
N VAL A 35 -32.61 -10.19 -19.17
CA VAL A 35 -32.16 -9.14 -18.26
C VAL A 35 -31.39 -9.72 -17.08
N PHE A 36 -31.88 -10.81 -16.48
CA PHE A 36 -31.20 -11.47 -15.38
C PHE A 36 -29.82 -12.05 -15.79
N ARG A 37 -29.75 -12.68 -16.97
CA ARG A 37 -28.47 -13.15 -17.49
C ARG A 37 -27.50 -12.02 -17.81
N TYR A 38 -28.01 -10.94 -18.41
CA TYR A 38 -27.21 -9.75 -18.68
C TYR A 38 -26.65 -9.14 -17.39
N TYR A 39 -27.49 -8.97 -16.36
CA TYR A 39 -27.06 -8.46 -15.05
C TYR A 39 -25.98 -9.33 -14.43
N LYS A 40 -26.17 -10.65 -14.43
CA LYS A 40 -25.18 -11.59 -13.89
C LYS A 40 -23.84 -11.54 -14.66
N PHE A 41 -23.91 -11.42 -15.98
CA PHE A 41 -22.72 -11.29 -16.83
C PHE A 41 -21.99 -9.96 -16.55
N MET A 42 -22.71 -8.84 -16.52
CA MET A 42 -22.15 -7.52 -16.23
C MET A 42 -21.53 -7.46 -14.84
N SER A 43 -22.22 -7.97 -13.82
CA SER A 43 -21.69 -8.01 -12.45
C SER A 43 -20.38 -8.81 -12.35
N LYS A 44 -20.30 -9.94 -13.04
CA LYS A 44 -19.08 -10.75 -13.11
C LYS A 44 -17.95 -10.02 -13.84
N SER A 45 -18.24 -9.39 -14.97
CA SER A 45 -17.25 -8.65 -15.77
C SER A 45 -16.68 -7.45 -14.99
N ILE A 46 -17.54 -6.67 -14.33
CA ILE A 46 -17.10 -5.54 -13.49
C ILE A 46 -16.23 -6.03 -12.33
N TYR A 47 -16.62 -7.13 -11.70
CA TYR A 47 -15.82 -7.70 -10.61
C TYR A 47 -14.43 -8.15 -11.08
N GLU A 48 -14.36 -8.90 -12.20
CA GLU A 48 -13.10 -9.38 -12.77
C GLU A 48 -12.20 -8.21 -13.20
N GLU A 49 -12.76 -7.16 -13.82
CA GLU A 49 -12.04 -5.95 -14.20
C GLU A 49 -11.52 -5.19 -12.98
N SER A 50 -12.34 -5.04 -11.93
CA SER A 50 -11.94 -4.38 -10.69
C SER A 50 -10.81 -5.13 -9.99
N VAL A 51 -10.90 -6.45 -9.90
CA VAL A 51 -9.83 -7.28 -9.31
C VAL A 51 -8.54 -7.20 -10.13
N SER A 52 -8.64 -7.25 -11.45
CA SER A 52 -7.48 -7.10 -12.34
C SER A 52 -6.80 -5.75 -12.16
N HIS A 53 -7.58 -4.68 -12.14
CA HIS A 53 -7.08 -3.32 -11.93
C HIS A 53 -6.39 -3.16 -10.55
N LEU A 54 -7.01 -3.68 -9.48
CA LEU A 54 -6.40 -3.69 -8.16
C LEU A 54 -5.08 -4.44 -8.12
N THR A 55 -5.03 -5.62 -8.75
CA THR A 55 -3.81 -6.43 -8.81
C THR A 55 -2.69 -5.68 -9.53
N GLU A 56 -3.02 -4.97 -10.61
CA GLU A 56 -2.06 -4.16 -11.35
C GLU A 56 -1.53 -2.99 -10.51
N VAL A 57 -2.43 -2.25 -9.84
CA VAL A 57 -2.05 -1.14 -8.96
C VAL A 57 -1.17 -1.63 -7.81
N LEU A 58 -1.54 -2.75 -7.16
CA LEU A 58 -0.73 -3.34 -6.09
C LEU A 58 0.66 -3.75 -6.60
N HIS A 59 0.75 -4.33 -7.79
CA HIS A 59 2.04 -4.71 -8.38
C HIS A 59 2.92 -3.48 -8.67
N GLN A 60 2.35 -2.40 -9.18
CA GLN A 60 3.07 -1.14 -9.41
C GLN A 60 3.56 -0.53 -8.10
N SER A 61 2.72 -0.54 -7.06
CA SER A 61 3.08 -0.05 -5.73
C SER A 61 4.20 -0.88 -5.08
N ASP A 62 4.13 -2.21 -5.20
CA ASP A 62 5.18 -3.13 -4.73
C ASP A 62 6.52 -2.84 -5.44
N GLN A 63 6.50 -2.68 -6.75
CA GLN A 63 7.71 -2.34 -7.51
C GLN A 63 8.28 -0.99 -7.07
N MET A 64 7.45 0.04 -6.91
CA MET A 64 7.87 1.36 -6.46
C MET A 64 8.49 1.33 -5.06
N LEU A 65 7.90 0.57 -4.13
CA LEU A 65 8.46 0.37 -2.79
C LEU A 65 9.82 -0.32 -2.81
N ARG A 66 9.97 -1.37 -3.63
CA ARG A 66 11.26 -2.05 -3.79
C ARG A 66 12.32 -1.12 -4.36
N GLU A 67 11.97 -0.32 -5.36
CA GLU A 67 12.89 0.66 -5.93
C GLU A 67 13.29 1.73 -4.91
N LEU A 68 12.32 2.26 -4.13
CA LEU A 68 12.58 3.23 -3.07
C LEU A 68 13.50 2.63 -1.99
N THR A 69 13.20 1.42 -1.55
CA THR A 69 14.00 0.69 -0.56
C THR A 69 15.43 0.48 -1.04
N ASN A 70 15.60 -0.11 -2.22
CA ASN A 70 16.91 -0.39 -2.78
C ASN A 70 17.73 0.89 -3.00
N LYS A 71 17.08 1.96 -3.46
CA LYS A 71 17.69 3.28 -3.63
C LYS A 71 18.23 3.80 -2.30
N ASN A 72 17.40 3.81 -1.25
CA ASN A 72 17.79 4.36 0.04
C ASN A 72 18.88 3.54 0.73
N LEU A 73 18.79 2.22 0.71
CA LEU A 73 19.85 1.36 1.24
C LEU A 73 21.16 1.51 0.46
N THR A 74 21.08 1.61 -0.88
CA THR A 74 22.28 1.87 -1.71
C THR A 74 22.94 3.20 -1.35
N TYR A 75 22.15 4.24 -1.16
CA TYR A 75 22.68 5.54 -0.72
C TYR A 75 23.31 5.47 0.64
N LEU A 76 22.67 4.81 1.60
CA LEU A 76 23.21 4.62 2.95
C LEU A 76 24.55 3.86 2.92
N HIS A 77 24.68 2.82 2.10
CA HIS A 77 25.94 2.10 1.93
C HIS A 77 27.05 3.03 1.41
N ILE A 78 26.76 3.80 0.35
CA ILE A 78 27.72 4.75 -0.24
C ILE A 78 28.10 5.84 0.79
N TRP A 79 27.11 6.38 1.50
CA TRP A 79 27.37 7.42 2.51
C TRP A 79 28.14 6.86 3.69
N GLY A 80 27.83 5.64 4.14
CA GLY A 80 28.56 4.98 5.20
C GLY A 80 30.04 4.79 4.86
N GLU A 81 30.35 4.30 3.65
CA GLU A 81 31.73 4.17 3.19
C GLU A 81 32.45 5.53 3.10
N ASN A 82 31.76 6.57 2.62
CA ASN A 82 32.36 7.90 2.52
C ASN A 82 32.59 8.52 3.89
N LEU A 83 31.65 8.40 4.83
CA LEU A 83 31.76 8.96 6.17
C LEU A 83 32.98 8.40 6.93
N GLN A 84 33.35 7.14 6.71
CA GLN A 84 34.55 6.54 7.30
C GLN A 84 35.85 7.19 6.82
N ASN A 85 35.84 7.87 5.70
CA ASN A 85 37.00 8.55 5.11
C ASN A 85 37.06 10.05 5.43
N ILE A 86 36.03 10.60 6.11
CA ILE A 86 35.98 12.01 6.50
C ILE A 86 36.46 12.13 7.96
N SER A 87 37.39 13.05 8.21
CA SER A 87 38.00 13.16 9.54
C SER A 87 37.51 14.36 10.36
N GLY A 88 36.79 15.30 9.73
CA GLY A 88 36.36 16.55 10.37
C GLY A 88 34.84 16.53 10.66
N GLU A 89 34.43 16.92 11.88
CA GLU A 89 33.01 17.00 12.26
C GLU A 89 32.23 17.99 11.35
N ASP A 90 32.84 19.13 11.00
CA ASP A 90 32.21 20.10 10.10
C ASP A 90 32.09 19.53 8.67
N GLU A 91 33.10 18.81 8.19
CA GLU A 91 33.07 18.14 6.90
C GLU A 91 31.99 17.03 6.86
N ILE A 92 31.81 16.27 7.94
CA ILE A 92 30.73 15.27 8.08
C ILE A 92 29.37 15.97 8.00
N ARG A 93 29.21 17.09 8.72
CA ARG A 93 27.95 17.85 8.72
C ARG A 93 27.61 18.39 7.33
N ASP A 94 28.57 18.97 6.64
CA ASP A 94 28.39 19.50 5.28
C ASP A 94 28.08 18.36 4.28
N TYR A 95 28.74 17.21 4.44
CA TYR A 95 28.45 16.03 3.63
C TYR A 95 27.02 15.52 3.83
N ILE A 96 26.57 15.39 5.08
CA ILE A 96 25.18 14.95 5.39
C ILE A 96 24.18 15.96 4.88
N LYS A 97 24.42 17.27 5.02
CA LYS A 97 23.52 18.30 4.51
C LYS A 97 23.38 18.19 2.98
N LYS A 98 24.47 17.99 2.26
CA LYS A 98 24.43 17.78 0.82
C LYS A 98 23.68 16.49 0.45
N ALA A 99 23.90 15.39 1.18
CA ALA A 99 23.18 14.14 0.99
C ALA A 99 21.67 14.32 1.21
N GLN A 100 21.28 15.11 2.20
CA GLN A 100 19.88 15.45 2.47
C GLN A 100 19.25 16.27 1.33
N GLU A 101 19.96 17.27 0.81
CA GLU A 101 19.50 18.07 -0.33
C GLU A 101 19.32 17.19 -1.60
N ASP A 102 20.23 16.24 -1.83
CA ASP A 102 20.21 15.36 -3.02
C ASP A 102 19.16 14.24 -2.94
N ALA A 103 18.92 13.68 -1.74
CA ALA A 103 18.04 12.52 -1.55
C ALA A 103 16.67 12.86 -0.98
N GLY A 104 16.51 14.03 -0.36
CA GLY A 104 15.22 14.52 0.16
C GLY A 104 14.74 13.84 1.44
N PHE A 105 15.62 13.19 2.22
CA PHE A 105 15.24 12.65 3.51
C PHE A 105 15.07 13.76 4.57
N LEU A 106 14.23 13.49 5.56
CA LEU A 106 13.95 14.45 6.63
C LEU A 106 15.10 14.57 7.62
N GLU A 107 15.61 13.42 8.11
CA GLU A 107 16.61 13.37 9.18
C GLU A 107 17.67 12.31 8.88
N PHE A 108 18.89 12.58 9.41
CA PHE A 108 20.00 11.64 9.41
C PHE A 108 20.42 11.32 10.84
N PHE A 109 20.56 10.05 11.15
CA PHE A 109 20.93 9.56 12.49
C PHE A 109 22.23 8.75 12.44
N PHE A 110 23.09 9.01 13.41
CA PHE A 110 24.09 8.06 13.89
C PHE A 110 23.40 7.23 14.96
N LEU A 111 23.28 5.94 14.80
CA LEU A 111 22.43 5.04 15.58
C LEU A 111 23.29 4.01 16.32
N SER A 112 23.09 3.87 17.61
CA SER A 112 23.65 2.74 18.37
C SER A 112 22.79 1.49 18.19
N SER A 113 23.35 0.33 18.46
CA SER A 113 22.62 -0.94 18.45
C SER A 113 21.53 -1.05 19.53
N ASP A 114 21.48 -0.14 20.48
CA ASP A 114 20.48 -0.07 21.55
C ASP A 114 19.34 0.92 21.22
N GLY A 115 19.34 1.53 20.02
CA GLY A 115 18.31 2.45 19.55
C GLY A 115 18.54 3.92 19.94
N ASP A 116 19.60 4.23 20.69
CA ASP A 116 20.00 5.62 20.92
C ASP A 116 20.54 6.23 19.63
N TYR A 117 20.27 7.51 19.43
CA TYR A 117 20.75 8.22 18.25
C TYR A 117 21.42 9.56 18.56
N LYS A 118 22.26 10.00 17.63
CA LYS A 118 22.74 11.38 17.53
C LYS A 118 22.57 11.90 16.11
N MET A 119 22.01 13.08 15.97
CA MET A 119 21.88 13.78 14.69
C MET A 119 23.17 14.53 14.33
N ALA A 120 23.29 14.89 13.04
CA ALA A 120 24.38 15.77 12.57
C ALA A 120 24.35 17.15 13.25
N THR A 121 23.22 17.60 13.73
CA THR A 121 23.03 18.84 14.51
C THR A 121 23.55 18.73 15.95
N GLY A 122 23.85 17.52 16.44
CA GLY A 122 24.25 17.24 17.80
C GLY A 122 23.11 16.85 18.74
N GLU A 123 21.84 16.92 18.28
CA GLU A 123 20.69 16.44 19.03
C GLU A 123 20.77 14.93 19.27
N THR A 124 20.40 14.48 20.45
CA THR A 124 20.41 13.07 20.85
C THR A 124 19.03 12.64 21.31
N GLY A 125 18.72 11.38 21.18
CA GLY A 125 17.47 10.79 21.62
C GLY A 125 17.43 9.28 21.43
N TYR A 126 16.22 8.73 21.49
CA TYR A 126 15.95 7.32 21.33
C TYR A 126 14.87 7.12 20.27
N LEU A 127 15.12 6.26 19.27
CA LEU A 127 14.20 6.04 18.16
C LEU A 127 13.00 5.13 18.51
N GLY A 128 12.99 4.48 19.68
CA GLY A 128 11.92 3.58 20.07
C GLY A 128 11.76 2.40 19.11
N LEU A 129 12.88 1.89 18.61
CA LEU A 129 12.87 0.70 17.74
C LEU A 129 12.38 -0.52 18.50
N GLN A 130 11.82 -1.48 17.75
CA GLN A 130 11.43 -2.77 18.34
C GLN A 130 12.68 -3.62 18.58
N GLU A 131 12.64 -4.48 19.61
CA GLU A 131 13.78 -5.31 20.05
C GLU A 131 14.42 -6.15 18.92
N ASN A 132 13.60 -6.68 18.01
CA ASN A 132 14.09 -7.45 16.87
C ASN A 132 14.84 -6.59 15.84
N ILE A 133 14.53 -5.29 15.73
CA ILE A 133 15.22 -4.35 14.85
C ILE A 133 16.62 -4.04 15.40
N GLU A 134 16.74 -3.85 16.71
CA GLU A 134 18.01 -3.70 17.37
C GLU A 134 18.89 -4.93 17.17
N GLU A 135 18.30 -6.13 17.24
CA GLU A 135 19.00 -7.39 16.99
C GLU A 135 19.47 -7.50 15.52
N ASP A 136 18.66 -7.08 14.56
CA ASP A 136 19.04 -7.05 13.13
C ASP A 136 20.24 -6.13 12.90
N ILE A 137 20.27 -4.95 13.53
CA ILE A 137 21.42 -4.03 13.48
C ILE A 137 22.67 -4.72 14.05
N ARG A 138 22.55 -5.39 15.22
CA ARG A 138 23.67 -6.14 15.85
C ARG A 138 24.17 -7.27 14.96
N GLN A 139 23.29 -7.91 14.19
CA GLN A 139 23.64 -8.98 13.25
C GLN A 139 24.24 -8.48 11.94
N GLY A 140 24.27 -7.17 11.71
CA GLY A 140 24.81 -6.58 10.50
C GLY A 140 23.82 -6.52 9.33
N ASN A 141 22.51 -6.63 9.60
CA ASN A 141 21.46 -6.56 8.60
C ASN A 141 21.01 -5.12 8.37
N ASP A 142 20.70 -4.79 7.11
CA ASP A 142 19.98 -3.55 6.79
C ASP A 142 18.57 -3.63 7.36
N VAL A 143 18.05 -2.48 7.81
CA VAL A 143 16.77 -2.41 8.51
C VAL A 143 15.86 -1.38 7.86
N ILE A 144 14.56 -1.70 7.81
CA ILE A 144 13.49 -0.78 7.51
C ILE A 144 12.48 -0.86 8.64
N ALA A 145 12.23 0.25 9.28
CA ALA A 145 11.39 0.29 10.48
C ALA A 145 10.52 1.53 10.51
N ASN A 146 9.39 1.41 11.21
CA ASN A 146 8.64 2.56 11.66
C ASN A 146 9.18 2.97 13.03
N ALA A 147 9.46 4.25 13.20
CA ALA A 147 9.97 4.80 14.45
C ALA A 147 9.15 6.02 14.89
N ALA A 148 9.03 6.20 16.19
CA ALA A 148 8.40 7.36 16.80
C ALA A 148 9.47 8.21 17.49
N VAL A 149 9.65 9.43 17.02
CA VAL A 149 10.48 10.43 17.70
C VAL A 149 9.55 11.36 18.49
N PRO A 150 9.81 11.61 19.77
CA PRO A 150 8.98 12.49 20.57
C PRO A 150 8.80 13.86 19.92
N GLY A 151 7.54 14.29 19.75
CA GLY A 151 7.20 15.58 19.14
C GLY A 151 7.24 15.62 17.60
N LYS A 152 7.50 14.51 16.93
CA LYS A 152 7.44 14.37 15.47
C LYS A 152 6.34 13.37 15.07
N SER A 153 5.93 13.43 13.81
CA SER A 153 5.10 12.39 13.18
C SER A 153 5.84 11.05 13.16
N GLN A 154 5.11 9.98 12.87
CA GLN A 154 5.74 8.67 12.65
C GLN A 154 6.69 8.74 11.45
N LEU A 155 7.85 8.14 11.60
CA LEU A 155 8.92 8.15 10.61
C LEU A 155 9.13 6.75 10.05
N LEU A 156 9.34 6.66 8.73
CA LEU A 156 9.91 5.49 8.10
C LEU A 156 11.43 5.64 8.10
N VAL A 157 12.11 4.72 8.76
CA VAL A 157 13.56 4.72 8.95
C VAL A 157 14.19 3.61 8.11
N PHE A 158 15.21 3.97 7.36
CA PHE A 158 16.13 3.04 6.69
C PHE A 158 17.46 3.12 7.44
N ALA A 159 18.01 2.01 7.85
CA ALA A 159 19.28 1.94 8.56
C ALA A 159 20.21 0.88 7.97
N THR A 160 21.51 1.16 8.04
CA THR A 160 22.55 0.21 7.65
C THR A 160 23.66 0.15 8.71
N PRO A 161 24.04 -1.05 9.18
CA PRO A 161 25.13 -1.23 10.11
C PRO A 161 26.50 -1.30 9.41
N LYS A 162 26.58 -0.98 8.12
CA LYS A 162 27.86 -0.97 7.37
C LYS A 162 28.76 0.21 7.73
N ALA A 163 28.23 1.20 8.46
CA ALA A 163 28.99 2.34 8.94
C ALA A 163 28.96 2.32 10.46
N HIS A 164 30.12 2.30 11.08
CA HIS A 164 30.31 2.39 12.52
C HIS A 164 31.45 3.34 12.86
N GLY A 165 31.43 3.92 14.04
CA GLY A 165 32.45 4.88 14.43
C GLY A 165 32.06 5.74 15.61
N ILE A 166 32.72 6.92 15.70
CA ILE A 166 32.45 7.91 16.75
C ILE A 166 32.16 9.25 16.07
N TYR A 167 31.02 9.83 16.39
CA TYR A 167 30.65 11.20 15.97
C TYR A 167 30.38 12.07 17.19
N GLN A 168 31.16 13.12 17.38
CA GLN A 168 31.05 14.03 18.55
C GLN A 168 30.98 13.28 19.90
N GLY A 169 31.83 12.27 20.08
CA GLY A 169 31.87 11.45 21.30
C GLY A 169 30.73 10.44 21.44
N PHE A 170 29.84 10.32 20.46
CA PHE A 170 28.82 9.30 20.39
C PHE A 170 29.31 8.13 19.54
N GLU A 171 29.36 6.94 20.11
CA GLU A 171 29.70 5.69 19.43
C GLU A 171 28.43 5.19 18.71
N TYR A 172 28.54 4.90 17.41
CA TYR A 172 27.43 4.42 16.60
C TYR A 172 27.80 3.13 15.87
N ASP A 173 26.81 2.24 15.76
CA ASP A 173 26.91 0.93 15.09
C ASP A 173 26.25 0.93 13.72
N ALA A 174 25.43 1.95 13.43
CA ALA A 174 24.70 2.10 12.18
C ALA A 174 24.51 3.57 11.84
N ILE A 175 24.25 3.84 10.56
CA ILE A 175 23.68 5.12 10.13
C ILE A 175 22.27 4.90 9.62
N ALA A 176 21.42 5.90 9.78
CA ALA A 176 20.03 5.83 9.35
C ALA A 176 19.56 7.14 8.73
N ILE A 177 18.58 7.03 7.85
CA ILE A 177 17.81 8.16 7.33
C ILE A 177 16.33 7.94 7.60
N ALA A 178 15.59 9.03 7.75
CA ALA A 178 14.16 8.96 7.98
C ALA A 178 13.39 9.87 7.02
N TYR A 179 12.20 9.41 6.66
CA TYR A 179 11.16 10.14 5.95
C TYR A 179 9.92 10.25 6.82
N GLU A 180 9.11 11.29 6.64
CA GLU A 180 7.77 11.27 7.21
C GLU A 180 6.91 10.19 6.54
N ASN A 181 6.09 9.49 7.33
CA ASN A 181 5.20 8.47 6.76
C ASN A 181 4.26 9.07 5.71
N SER A 182 3.81 10.31 5.89
CA SER A 182 3.00 11.05 4.92
C SER A 182 3.64 11.12 3.54
N ASP A 183 4.94 11.41 3.47
CA ASP A 183 5.66 11.53 2.18
C ASP A 183 5.70 10.21 1.41
N ILE A 184 5.78 9.10 2.14
CA ILE A 184 5.78 7.75 1.54
C ILE A 184 4.37 7.33 1.14
N VAL A 185 3.36 7.68 1.95
CA VAL A 185 1.95 7.42 1.64
C VAL A 185 1.55 8.15 0.37
N ASP A 186 1.97 9.40 0.18
CA ASP A 186 1.69 10.18 -1.03
C ASP A 186 2.30 9.56 -2.28
N VAL A 187 3.49 8.94 -2.16
CA VAL A 187 4.12 8.17 -3.26
C VAL A 187 3.34 6.88 -3.55
N LEU A 188 2.68 6.33 -2.54
CA LEU A 188 1.87 5.11 -2.64
C LEU A 188 0.39 5.41 -2.85
N ASP A 189 0.00 6.66 -3.12
CA ASP A 189 -1.40 7.05 -3.27
C ASP A 189 -2.10 6.15 -4.30
N ILE A 190 -2.76 5.14 -3.75
CA ILE A 190 -3.64 4.26 -4.50
C ILE A 190 -5.00 4.94 -4.49
N SER A 191 -5.21 5.86 -5.42
CA SER A 191 -6.51 6.49 -5.67
C SER A 191 -7.54 5.51 -6.25
N ALA A 192 -7.47 4.23 -5.81
CA ALA A 192 -8.44 3.22 -6.18
C ALA A 192 -9.76 3.45 -5.44
N PHE A 193 -10.87 3.21 -6.14
CA PHE A 193 -12.24 3.33 -5.60
C PHE A 193 -12.62 4.72 -5.07
N ASP A 194 -12.26 5.79 -5.77
CA ASP A 194 -12.60 7.17 -5.41
C ASP A 194 -12.18 7.54 -3.97
N GLY A 195 -11.01 7.07 -3.52
CA GLY A 195 -10.48 7.33 -2.18
C GLY A 195 -11.05 6.44 -1.06
N ASN A 196 -11.83 5.42 -1.40
CA ASN A 196 -12.36 4.46 -0.42
C ASN A 196 -11.45 3.24 -0.20
N ALA A 197 -10.29 3.18 -0.86
CA ALA A 197 -9.29 2.16 -0.61
C ALA A 197 -8.28 2.65 0.44
N GLN A 198 -7.85 1.72 1.29
CA GLN A 198 -6.80 1.97 2.27
C GLN A 198 -5.62 1.07 1.98
N SER A 199 -4.42 1.65 2.02
CA SER A 199 -3.18 0.96 1.75
C SER A 199 -2.39 0.78 3.05
N PHE A 200 -1.84 -0.41 3.23
CA PHE A 200 -0.96 -0.72 4.35
C PHE A 200 0.32 -1.35 3.80
N ILE A 201 1.46 -1.04 4.40
CA ILE A 201 2.68 -1.80 4.21
C ILE A 201 2.86 -2.70 5.42
N ILE A 202 2.97 -3.99 5.17
CA ILE A 202 3.11 -5.00 6.21
C ILE A 202 4.43 -5.74 5.99
N HIS A 203 5.25 -5.83 7.03
CA HIS A 203 6.45 -6.66 7.05
C HIS A 203 6.06 -8.16 6.99
N PRO A 204 6.91 -9.07 6.47
CA PRO A 204 6.62 -10.51 6.38
C PRO A 204 6.24 -11.18 7.71
N ASP A 205 6.68 -10.63 8.83
CA ASP A 205 6.30 -11.10 10.18
C ASP A 205 4.90 -10.63 10.62
N GLY A 206 4.18 -9.88 9.76
CA GLY A 206 2.82 -9.39 10.02
C GLY A 206 2.74 -8.02 10.70
N ARG A 207 3.86 -7.34 10.95
CA ARG A 207 3.85 -5.98 11.50
C ARG A 207 3.45 -4.97 10.43
N VAL A 208 2.59 -4.03 10.81
CA VAL A 208 2.26 -2.86 9.96
C VAL A 208 3.42 -1.88 10.03
N VAL A 209 4.03 -1.59 8.88
CA VAL A 209 5.15 -0.65 8.73
C VAL A 209 4.62 0.75 8.41
N ILE A 210 3.61 0.85 7.57
CA ILE A 210 2.94 2.12 7.23
C ILE A 210 1.43 1.90 7.22
N ASP A 211 0.70 2.80 7.87
CA ASP A 211 -0.75 2.87 7.88
C ASP A 211 -1.19 4.28 7.45
N HIS A 212 -2.09 4.37 6.49
CA HIS A 212 -2.65 5.64 6.02
C HIS A 212 -3.66 6.25 7.01
N SER A 213 -4.18 5.48 7.96
CA SER A 213 -5.20 5.98 8.90
C SER A 213 -4.82 5.73 10.34
N SER A 214 -4.72 6.80 11.10
CA SER A 214 -4.62 6.75 12.57
C SER A 214 -5.89 6.20 13.26
N GLU A 215 -6.94 5.79 12.54
CA GLU A 215 -8.26 5.51 13.10
C GLU A 215 -8.87 4.14 12.76
N LEU A 216 -8.20 3.21 12.09
CA LEU A 216 -8.84 1.96 11.67
C LEU A 216 -8.36 0.72 12.40
N TRP A 217 -9.13 0.37 13.40
CA TRP A 217 -9.25 -0.99 13.92
C TRP A 217 -10.11 -1.82 12.97
N GLY A 218 -9.46 -2.68 12.20
CA GLY A 218 -10.11 -3.83 11.60
C GLY A 218 -10.57 -3.70 10.17
N THR A 219 -9.67 -3.72 9.23
CA THR A 219 -9.89 -4.45 7.98
C THR A 219 -8.56 -4.89 7.36
N CYS A 220 -8.51 -6.12 7.06
CA CYS A 220 -7.55 -6.94 6.35
C CYS A 220 -6.95 -6.25 5.11
N ILE A 221 -5.68 -6.13 5.02
CA ILE A 221 -4.65 -7.02 4.45
C ILE A 221 -4.33 -6.78 2.99
N ILE A 222 -3.12 -6.77 2.65
CA ILE A 222 -2.31 -7.71 1.87
C ILE A 222 -1.25 -6.99 1.11
N SER A 223 -0.04 -7.23 1.42
CA SER A 223 0.97 -7.71 0.51
C SER A 223 2.28 -7.85 1.25
N SER A 224 2.83 -9.02 1.24
CA SER A 224 4.20 -9.26 1.67
C SER A 224 5.14 -8.64 0.64
N VAL A 225 5.76 -7.55 1.01
CA VAL A 225 6.84 -6.95 0.26
C VAL A 225 8.14 -7.32 0.96
N PHE A 226 8.66 -8.51 0.66
CA PHE A 226 10.11 -8.84 0.78
C PHE A 226 10.31 -10.32 0.43
#